data_74f0025a0b52777d2ba1956bb05b9146
#
_entry.id   74f0025a0b52777d2ba1956bb05b9146
#
_cell.length_a   1.000
_cell.length_b   1.000
_cell.length_c   1.000
_cell.angle_alpha   90.00
_cell.angle_beta   90.00
_cell.angle_gamma   90.00
#
_symmetry.space_group_name_H-M   'P 1'
#
loop_
_entity.id
_entity.type
_entity.pdbx_description
1 polymer ?
#
loop_
_entity_poly.entity_id
_entity_poly.type
_entity_poly.pdbx_seq_one_letter_code
_entity_poly.pdbx_strand_id
1 'polypeptide(L)'
;MSSISGTGSTTSSFTSTVTGSSTTGANTTGAANISGTGILSSLGLGSGLDVSSIITALVNAQDAGPQASINEQTTEDQNQAAGLTALSTQLSGLQAALSELTSSTTYATYGATLSNTAVGTSTTLPDATPGTYALDVTSLAAAQKRTSAAYAGSTPVGGGSLTIAVGSKSMNITVGPTDTLSSIATSINNATGNPGVSATVVTGVNGSQLVLTSTSTGVANAFSVTAGSNSSDGLNTLATALNTPGSNEASDAALTIDGIAVTSASNNVSGALTGVTVNLTATGTSQLTVAQDTTPITTAVNDFVSAYNAYASTVSTLDSYDTTTGEAGVLLGDPTLASMQSQLSSLLGTSVAGNSIGTLAGLGITRNADGSMTLNAQTLSTALTNNPAAVQSLFTGTNGIATQINTLATNYNSSDGILQTRITSLNGDVTNLSAQTTALNARMAVYQQQLVKTYTNLDTLMSSLNNTSSYLTQSLEAMNKSSSSN
;
A
#
# COMPACT_ATOMS: atom_id res chain seq x y z
N MET A 1 -20.30 -17.58 26.09
CA MET A 1 -20.80 -17.74 24.73
C MET A 1 -20.51 -16.45 23.98
N SER A 2 -19.42 -16.42 23.25
CA SER A 2 -19.12 -15.32 22.33
C SER A 2 -18.31 -15.92 21.18
N SER A 3 -18.87 -15.87 20.01
CA SER A 3 -18.41 -16.47 18.78
C SER A 3 -17.20 -15.69 18.24
N ILE A 4 -16.09 -16.38 18.02
CA ILE A 4 -14.91 -15.87 17.34
C ILE A 4 -15.15 -16.05 15.84
N SER A 5 -15.27 -14.92 15.14
CA SER A 5 -15.29 -14.87 13.68
C SER A 5 -13.86 -15.09 13.15
N GLY A 6 -13.66 -16.19 12.45
CA GLY A 6 -12.38 -16.48 11.78
C GLY A 6 -12.20 -15.58 10.57
N THR A 7 -11.09 -14.86 10.54
CA THR A 7 -10.61 -14.18 9.34
C THR A 7 -10.08 -15.23 8.36
N GLY A 8 -10.81 -15.42 7.27
CA GLY A 8 -10.42 -16.27 6.16
C GLY A 8 -9.19 -15.70 5.46
N SER A 9 -8.15 -16.51 5.43
CA SER A 9 -6.98 -16.34 4.59
C SER A 9 -7.43 -16.44 3.13
N THR A 10 -7.46 -15.33 2.41
CA THR A 10 -7.64 -15.32 0.96
C THR A 10 -6.32 -15.72 0.31
N THR A 11 -6.15 -17.00 0.03
CA THR A 11 -5.21 -17.46 -0.97
C THR A 11 -5.66 -16.91 -2.32
N SER A 12 -4.99 -15.85 -2.79
CA SER A 12 -5.10 -15.38 -4.16
C SER A 12 -4.45 -16.44 -5.05
N SER A 13 -5.25 -17.40 -5.53
CA SER A 13 -4.89 -18.19 -6.69
C SER A 13 -4.83 -17.24 -7.88
N PHE A 14 -3.62 -16.93 -8.33
CA PHE A 14 -3.41 -16.37 -9.66
C PHE A 14 -3.68 -17.46 -10.67
N THR A 15 -4.96 -17.74 -10.91
CA THR A 15 -5.38 -18.28 -12.18
C THR A 15 -5.21 -17.12 -13.15
N SER A 16 -4.14 -17.12 -13.93
CA SER A 16 -4.07 -16.34 -15.16
C SER A 16 -5.12 -16.93 -16.10
N THR A 17 -6.36 -16.55 -15.91
CA THR A 17 -7.31 -16.54 -17.00
C THR A 17 -6.73 -15.53 -17.98
N VAL A 18 -5.97 -16.04 -18.95
CA VAL A 18 -5.97 -15.45 -20.26
C VAL A 18 -7.44 -15.50 -20.70
N THR A 19 -8.20 -14.49 -20.31
CA THR A 19 -9.40 -14.13 -21.01
C THR A 19 -8.91 -13.73 -22.39
N GLY A 20 -8.78 -14.72 -23.27
CA GLY A 20 -8.98 -14.51 -24.66
C GLY A 20 -10.33 -13.79 -24.74
N SER A 21 -10.30 -12.47 -24.71
CA SER A 21 -11.38 -11.65 -25.22
C SER A 21 -11.42 -11.99 -26.69
N SER A 22 -12.20 -13.02 -27.02
CA SER A 22 -12.77 -13.16 -28.35
C SER A 22 -13.74 -11.99 -28.51
N THR A 23 -13.19 -10.78 -28.60
CA THR A 23 -13.80 -9.76 -29.40
C THR A 23 -13.68 -10.30 -30.81
N THR A 24 -14.75 -10.92 -31.27
CA THR A 24 -15.16 -10.88 -32.66
C THR A 24 -15.42 -9.38 -33.00
N GLY A 25 -14.40 -8.58 -32.84
CA GLY A 25 -14.16 -7.36 -33.54
C GLY A 25 -13.30 -7.79 -34.69
N ALA A 26 -13.91 -7.97 -35.83
CA ALA A 26 -13.20 -7.99 -37.10
C ALA A 26 -12.31 -6.73 -37.07
N ASN A 27 -11.05 -6.93 -36.66
CA ASN A 27 -10.03 -5.94 -36.92
C ASN A 27 -9.68 -6.05 -38.40
N THR A 28 -10.61 -5.57 -39.23
CA THR A 28 -10.31 -5.15 -40.59
C THR A 28 -9.46 -3.89 -40.48
N THR A 29 -8.25 -4.03 -39.87
CA THR A 29 -7.20 -3.06 -40.08
C THR A 29 -6.72 -3.23 -41.49
N GLY A 30 -7.34 -2.45 -42.36
CA GLY A 30 -6.69 -1.89 -43.51
C GLY A 30 -5.97 -2.86 -44.44
N ALA A 31 -6.53 -4.04 -44.75
CA ALA A 31 -6.47 -4.45 -46.14
C ALA A 31 -7.16 -3.29 -46.85
N ALA A 32 -6.35 -2.43 -47.52
CA ALA A 32 -6.90 -1.48 -48.44
C ALA A 32 -7.98 -2.25 -49.19
N ASN A 33 -9.25 -1.90 -48.93
CA ASN A 33 -10.36 -2.35 -49.72
C ASN A 33 -10.12 -1.81 -51.13
N ILE A 34 -9.17 -2.42 -51.82
CA ILE A 34 -9.18 -2.34 -53.25
C ILE A 34 -10.53 -3.02 -53.56
N SER A 35 -11.45 -2.23 -54.10
CA SER A 35 -12.73 -2.68 -54.60
C SER A 35 -12.51 -3.72 -55.70
N GLY A 36 -11.80 -4.80 -55.33
CA GLY A 36 -11.55 -5.97 -56.16
C GLY A 36 -12.71 -6.96 -56.15
N THR A 37 -13.70 -6.78 -55.24
CA THR A 37 -14.88 -7.64 -55.20
C THR A 37 -15.66 -7.58 -56.53
N GLY A 38 -15.67 -6.43 -57.21
CA GLY A 38 -16.25 -6.31 -58.54
C GLY A 38 -15.46 -7.00 -59.62
N ILE A 39 -14.12 -7.04 -59.53
CA ILE A 39 -13.23 -7.71 -60.48
C ILE A 39 -13.19 -9.21 -60.21
N LEU A 40 -13.14 -9.61 -58.94
CA LEU A 40 -13.16 -11.03 -58.54
C LEU A 40 -14.51 -11.73 -58.82
N SER A 41 -15.64 -11.01 -58.74
CA SER A 41 -16.96 -11.53 -59.07
C SER A 41 -17.14 -11.79 -60.59
N SER A 42 -16.33 -11.15 -61.45
CA SER A 42 -16.37 -11.35 -62.90
C SER A 42 -15.34 -12.40 -63.41
N LEU A 43 -14.39 -12.78 -62.54
CA LEU A 43 -13.40 -13.82 -62.80
C LEU A 43 -14.09 -15.21 -62.69
N GLY A 44 -14.22 -15.92 -63.77
CA GLY A 44 -14.84 -17.25 -63.82
C GLY A 44 -16.07 -17.34 -64.71
N LEU A 45 -16.60 -16.21 -65.21
CA LEU A 45 -17.72 -16.21 -66.15
C LEU A 45 -17.37 -16.82 -67.54
N GLY A 46 -16.07 -16.92 -67.85
CA GLY A 46 -15.58 -17.45 -69.12
C GLY A 46 -15.08 -18.90 -69.03
N SER A 47 -14.51 -19.31 -67.90
CA SER A 47 -13.90 -20.65 -67.73
C SER A 47 -14.69 -21.57 -66.81
N GLY A 48 -15.64 -21.06 -65.99
CA GLY A 48 -16.36 -21.84 -64.97
C GLY A 48 -15.53 -22.21 -63.74
N LEU A 49 -14.31 -21.64 -63.59
CA LEU A 49 -13.42 -21.87 -62.45
C LEU A 49 -13.63 -20.80 -61.37
N ASP A 50 -13.73 -21.18 -60.11
CA ASP A 50 -13.73 -20.25 -58.99
C ASP A 50 -12.30 -19.72 -58.73
N VAL A 51 -11.91 -18.76 -59.55
CA VAL A 51 -10.57 -18.13 -59.51
C VAL A 51 -10.36 -17.39 -58.20
N SER A 52 -11.41 -16.85 -57.61
CA SER A 52 -11.34 -16.13 -56.33
C SER A 52 -10.87 -17.04 -55.19
N SER A 53 -11.49 -18.20 -55.07
CA SER A 53 -11.09 -19.21 -54.07
C SER A 53 -9.68 -19.74 -54.30
N ILE A 54 -9.26 -19.91 -55.56
CA ILE A 54 -7.90 -20.36 -55.88
C ILE A 54 -6.87 -19.31 -55.48
N ILE A 55 -7.08 -18.04 -55.81
CA ILE A 55 -6.18 -16.94 -55.45
C ILE A 55 -6.09 -16.84 -53.93
N THR A 56 -7.20 -16.87 -53.21
CA THR A 56 -7.23 -16.81 -51.74
C THR A 56 -6.45 -17.98 -51.11
N ALA A 57 -6.66 -19.19 -51.63
CA ALA A 57 -5.95 -20.37 -51.14
C ALA A 57 -4.44 -20.29 -51.38
N LEU A 58 -4.00 -19.77 -52.55
CA LEU A 58 -2.58 -19.60 -52.86
C LEU A 58 -1.93 -18.52 -51.99
N VAL A 59 -2.61 -17.39 -51.76
CA VAL A 59 -2.12 -16.32 -50.88
C VAL A 59 -1.99 -16.84 -49.46
N ASN A 60 -3.02 -17.50 -48.92
CA ASN A 60 -3.02 -18.07 -47.58
C ASN A 60 -1.92 -19.14 -47.42
N ALA A 61 -1.71 -19.98 -48.40
CA ALA A 61 -0.66 -21.00 -48.37
C ALA A 61 0.75 -20.37 -48.35
N GLN A 62 0.94 -19.26 -49.07
CA GLN A 62 2.21 -18.52 -49.09
C GLN A 62 2.45 -17.72 -47.81
N ASP A 63 1.39 -17.24 -47.15
CA ASP A 63 1.41 -16.44 -45.92
C ASP A 63 1.57 -17.31 -44.66
N ALA A 64 0.93 -18.48 -44.62
CA ALA A 64 0.75 -19.27 -43.40
C ALA A 64 2.05 -19.61 -42.68
N GLY A 65 3.09 -20.01 -43.37
CA GLY A 65 4.38 -20.37 -42.76
C GLY A 65 5.09 -19.20 -42.12
N PRO A 66 5.38 -18.12 -42.88
CA PRO A 66 6.02 -16.93 -42.31
C PRO A 66 5.21 -16.27 -41.18
N GLN A 67 3.88 -16.19 -41.33
CA GLN A 67 3.01 -15.60 -40.29
C GLN A 67 3.00 -16.47 -39.01
N ALA A 68 2.98 -17.80 -39.14
CA ALA A 68 3.06 -18.70 -37.99
C ALA A 68 4.38 -18.52 -37.22
N SER A 69 5.49 -18.45 -37.93
CA SER A 69 6.81 -18.23 -37.30
C SER A 69 6.92 -16.86 -36.58
N ILE A 70 6.38 -15.80 -37.19
CA ILE A 70 6.36 -14.48 -36.56
C ILE A 70 5.45 -14.51 -35.29
N ASN A 71 4.31 -15.16 -35.37
CA ASN A 71 3.37 -15.28 -34.24
C ASN A 71 4.00 -16.09 -33.09
N GLU A 72 4.68 -17.19 -33.40
CA GLU A 72 5.37 -18.03 -32.42
C GLU A 72 6.45 -17.23 -31.68
N GLN A 73 7.35 -16.57 -32.42
CA GLN A 73 8.38 -15.73 -31.83
C GLN A 73 7.80 -14.57 -31.01
N THR A 74 6.73 -13.91 -31.52
CA THR A 74 6.06 -12.83 -30.77
C THR A 74 5.51 -13.33 -29.44
N THR A 75 4.88 -14.50 -29.45
CA THR A 75 4.33 -15.11 -28.24
C THR A 75 5.44 -15.50 -27.26
N GLU A 76 6.53 -16.08 -27.76
CA GLU A 76 7.68 -16.45 -26.95
C GLU A 76 8.32 -15.23 -26.28
N ASP A 77 8.64 -14.17 -27.05
CA ASP A 77 9.24 -12.95 -26.54
C ASP A 77 8.33 -12.23 -25.53
N GLN A 78 7.00 -12.20 -25.79
CA GLN A 78 6.02 -11.65 -24.86
C GLN A 78 5.95 -12.45 -23.55
N ASN A 79 5.95 -13.77 -23.63
CA ASN A 79 5.92 -14.63 -22.45
C ASN A 79 7.21 -14.51 -21.63
N GLN A 80 8.38 -14.45 -22.28
CA GLN A 80 9.64 -14.22 -21.59
C GLN A 80 9.68 -12.83 -20.92
N ALA A 81 9.25 -11.78 -21.62
CA ALA A 81 9.17 -10.43 -21.07
C ALA A 81 8.22 -10.37 -19.86
N ALA A 82 7.07 -11.05 -19.92
CA ALA A 82 6.13 -11.16 -18.82
C ALA A 82 6.73 -11.93 -17.63
N GLY A 83 7.42 -13.03 -17.86
CA GLY A 83 8.13 -13.79 -16.83
C GLY A 83 9.20 -12.98 -16.13
N LEU A 84 10.04 -12.26 -16.88
CA LEU A 84 11.06 -11.35 -16.32
C LEU A 84 10.43 -10.18 -15.56
N THR A 85 9.30 -9.66 -16.02
CA THR A 85 8.55 -8.61 -15.32
C THR A 85 7.97 -9.10 -13.99
N ALA A 86 7.41 -10.33 -13.97
CA ALA A 86 6.95 -10.95 -12.73
C ALA A 86 8.10 -11.12 -11.74
N LEU A 87 9.26 -11.59 -12.20
CA LEU A 87 10.47 -11.73 -11.39
C LEU A 87 10.96 -10.38 -10.83
N SER A 88 10.98 -9.34 -11.67
CA SER A 88 11.32 -7.96 -11.28
C SER A 88 10.38 -7.43 -10.20
N THR A 89 9.09 -7.73 -10.30
CA THR A 89 8.08 -7.34 -9.30
C THR A 89 8.34 -8.00 -7.95
N GLN A 90 8.61 -9.32 -7.93
CA GLN A 90 8.92 -10.04 -6.68
C GLN A 90 10.24 -9.56 -6.07
N LEU A 91 11.23 -9.25 -6.89
CA LEU A 91 12.50 -8.70 -6.43
C LEU A 91 12.31 -7.30 -5.82
N SER A 92 11.43 -6.47 -6.37
CA SER A 92 11.04 -5.19 -5.77
C SER A 92 10.33 -5.37 -4.42
N GLY A 93 9.45 -6.37 -4.30
CA GLY A 93 8.80 -6.72 -3.05
C GLY A 93 9.82 -7.16 -1.98
N LEU A 94 10.81 -7.96 -2.38
CA LEU A 94 11.91 -8.36 -1.50
C LEU A 94 12.75 -7.16 -1.06
N GLN A 95 13.06 -6.21 -1.97
CA GLN A 95 13.76 -4.96 -1.64
C GLN A 95 12.99 -4.11 -0.64
N ALA A 96 11.67 -4.00 -0.78
CA ALA A 96 10.82 -3.26 0.16
C ALA A 96 10.89 -3.87 1.57
N ALA A 97 10.77 -5.20 1.69
CA ALA A 97 10.89 -5.90 2.98
C ALA A 97 12.29 -5.76 3.59
N LEU A 98 13.35 -5.80 2.78
CA LEU A 98 14.73 -5.59 3.24
C LEU A 98 14.99 -4.15 3.68
N SER A 99 14.30 -3.16 3.10
CA SER A 99 14.42 -1.75 3.51
C SER A 99 14.03 -1.55 4.97
N GLU A 100 12.97 -2.22 5.43
CA GLU A 100 12.56 -2.19 6.84
C GLU A 100 13.61 -2.81 7.75
N LEU A 101 14.24 -3.92 7.34
CA LEU A 101 15.31 -4.58 8.08
C LEU A 101 16.64 -3.81 8.11
N THR A 102 16.85 -2.87 7.18
CA THR A 102 18.03 -2.00 7.16
C THR A 102 17.78 -0.65 7.82
N SER A 103 16.52 -0.31 8.13
CA SER A 103 16.14 0.94 8.76
C SER A 103 16.54 0.98 10.23
N SER A 104 17.25 2.01 10.65
CA SER A 104 17.60 2.23 12.05
C SER A 104 16.37 2.46 12.95
N THR A 105 15.29 3.00 12.39
CA THR A 105 14.05 3.26 13.14
C THR A 105 13.37 1.97 13.57
N THR A 106 13.48 0.88 12.81
CA THR A 106 12.94 -0.44 13.16
C THR A 106 13.55 -0.99 14.46
N TYR A 107 14.82 -0.68 14.71
CA TYR A 107 15.55 -1.14 15.91
C TYR A 107 15.56 -0.14 17.05
N ALA A 108 15.19 1.13 16.81
CA ALA A 108 15.15 2.18 17.81
C ALA A 108 13.75 2.36 18.42
N THR A 109 12.92 1.34 18.39
CA THR A 109 11.58 1.36 18.98
C THR A 109 11.62 0.80 20.38
N TYR A 110 11.09 1.58 21.34
CA TYR A 110 10.98 1.15 22.74
C TYR A 110 9.51 1.06 23.13
N GLY A 111 9.21 0.17 24.04
CA GLY A 111 7.91 0.04 24.70
C GLY A 111 8.06 0.31 26.19
N ALA A 112 7.06 0.93 26.80
CA ALA A 112 7.00 1.08 28.25
C ALA A 112 5.71 0.44 28.77
N THR A 113 5.82 -0.36 29.80
CA THR A 113 4.70 -1.07 30.43
C THR A 113 4.65 -0.78 31.93
N LEU A 114 3.45 -0.63 32.47
CA LEU A 114 3.19 -0.50 33.89
C LEU A 114 2.71 -1.85 34.45
N SER A 115 3.33 -2.35 35.52
CA SER A 115 2.93 -3.58 36.20
C SER A 115 1.51 -3.48 36.78
N ASN A 116 1.11 -2.28 37.20
CA ASN A 116 -0.25 -1.92 37.63
C ASN A 116 -0.86 -0.95 36.62
N THR A 117 -1.64 -1.47 35.69
CA THR A 117 -2.29 -0.69 34.63
C THR A 117 -3.43 0.21 35.15
N ALA A 118 -3.90 0.03 36.39
CA ALA A 118 -4.87 0.94 37.00
C ALA A 118 -4.27 2.31 37.29
N VAL A 119 -2.96 2.41 37.54
CA VAL A 119 -2.26 3.66 37.84
C VAL A 119 -2.14 4.53 36.58
N GLY A 120 -2.06 3.91 35.40
CA GLY A 120 -1.96 4.66 34.15
C GLY A 120 -1.51 3.84 32.97
N THR A 121 -1.17 4.57 31.91
CA THR A 121 -0.54 4.04 30.69
C THR A 121 0.76 4.79 30.42
N SER A 122 1.63 4.21 29.59
CA SER A 122 2.89 4.85 29.21
C SER A 122 3.09 4.79 27.69
N THR A 123 3.79 5.80 27.17
CA THR A 123 4.24 5.88 25.79
C THR A 123 5.71 6.23 25.74
N THR A 124 6.39 5.83 24.68
CA THR A 124 7.83 6.03 24.53
C THR A 124 8.16 6.73 23.21
N LEU A 125 9.30 7.41 23.20
CA LEU A 125 9.96 7.95 22.01
C LEU A 125 11.22 7.11 21.70
N PRO A 126 11.83 7.27 20.52
CA PRO A 126 13.03 6.52 20.13
C PRO A 126 14.27 6.73 21.01
N ASP A 127 14.29 7.80 21.80
CA ASP A 127 15.35 8.14 22.74
C ASP A 127 15.09 7.63 24.18
N ALA A 128 14.06 6.82 24.38
CA ALA A 128 13.73 6.25 25.68
C ALA A 128 14.88 5.38 26.23
N THR A 129 15.20 5.59 27.49
CA THR A 129 16.27 4.84 28.17
C THR A 129 15.71 3.54 28.74
N PRO A 130 16.18 2.35 28.29
CA PRO A 130 15.77 1.08 28.86
C PRO A 130 16.07 0.99 30.35
N GLY A 131 15.18 0.38 31.10
CA GLY A 131 15.31 0.20 32.54
C GLY A 131 13.99 -0.15 33.21
N THR A 132 14.08 -0.39 34.51
CA THR A 132 12.92 -0.65 35.36
C THR A 132 12.92 0.38 36.48
N TYR A 133 11.83 1.14 36.59
CA TYR A 133 11.69 2.28 37.48
C TYR A 133 10.53 2.06 38.43
N ALA A 134 10.74 2.26 39.72
CA ALA A 134 9.66 2.24 40.70
C ALA A 134 8.86 3.53 40.63
N LEU A 135 7.56 3.45 40.39
CA LEU A 135 6.64 4.57 40.28
C LEU A 135 5.69 4.55 41.48
N ASP A 136 5.56 5.66 42.19
CA ASP A 136 4.57 5.85 43.27
C ASP A 136 3.83 7.17 43.02
N VAL A 137 2.54 7.07 42.69
CA VAL A 137 1.66 8.22 42.41
C VAL A 137 0.88 8.55 43.68
N THR A 138 1.20 9.67 44.30
CA THR A 138 0.57 10.10 45.55
C THR A 138 -0.65 11.00 45.35
N SER A 139 -0.69 11.81 44.28
CA SER A 139 -1.84 12.62 43.90
C SER A 139 -1.95 12.79 42.38
N LEU A 140 -3.17 13.00 41.91
CA LEU A 140 -3.44 13.40 40.53
C LEU A 140 -3.57 14.89 40.39
N ALA A 141 -3.22 15.41 39.21
CA ALA A 141 -3.51 16.81 38.87
C ALA A 141 -5.02 16.99 38.72
N ALA A 142 -5.54 18.04 39.31
CA ALA A 142 -6.96 18.39 39.26
C ALA A 142 -7.15 19.83 38.76
N ALA A 143 -8.24 20.06 38.04
CA ALA A 143 -8.70 21.38 37.67
C ALA A 143 -9.47 22.04 38.84
N GLN A 144 -9.29 23.34 39.04
CA GLN A 144 -10.11 24.06 39.98
C GLN A 144 -11.56 24.10 39.52
N LYS A 145 -12.47 23.87 40.50
CA LYS A 145 -13.89 24.02 40.27
C LYS A 145 -14.51 24.82 41.42
N ARG A 146 -15.22 25.90 41.08
CA ARG A 146 -15.88 26.81 42.03
C ARG A 146 -17.36 26.86 41.68
N THR A 147 -18.18 26.95 42.73
CA THR A 147 -19.63 26.97 42.60
C THR A 147 -20.17 28.17 43.37
N SER A 148 -21.04 28.94 42.76
CA SER A 148 -21.71 30.07 43.43
C SER A 148 -22.76 29.58 44.46
N ALA A 149 -23.26 30.52 45.26
CA ALA A 149 -24.52 30.32 45.97
C ALA A 149 -25.65 30.00 44.98
N ALA A 150 -26.75 29.42 45.48
CA ALA A 150 -27.95 29.17 44.69
C ALA A 150 -28.77 30.43 44.49
N TYR A 151 -29.21 30.67 43.27
CA TYR A 151 -30.09 31.76 42.85
C TYR A 151 -31.43 31.20 42.36
N ALA A 152 -32.51 31.86 42.69
CA ALA A 152 -33.85 31.39 42.24
C ALA A 152 -33.99 31.67 40.75
N GLY A 153 -34.09 30.61 39.93
CA GLY A 153 -34.42 30.63 38.51
C GLY A 153 -33.67 31.72 37.70
N SER A 154 -34.39 32.62 37.09
CA SER A 154 -33.88 33.75 36.30
C SER A 154 -33.66 35.05 37.09
N THR A 155 -33.35 34.99 38.38
CA THR A 155 -33.09 36.17 39.18
C THR A 155 -31.85 36.90 38.67
N PRO A 156 -31.93 38.23 38.44
CA PRO A 156 -30.76 39.04 38.07
C PRO A 156 -29.74 39.07 39.22
N VAL A 157 -28.45 39.00 38.83
CA VAL A 157 -27.33 39.02 39.76
C VAL A 157 -26.95 40.45 40.15
N GLY A 158 -27.33 41.41 39.31
CA GLY A 158 -26.98 42.82 39.41
C GLY A 158 -25.83 43.18 38.47
N GLY A 159 -25.68 44.50 38.22
CA GLY A 159 -24.75 45.03 37.24
C GLY A 159 -23.36 45.35 37.78
N GLY A 160 -22.40 45.42 36.89
CA GLY A 160 -21.02 45.77 37.18
C GLY A 160 -20.01 45.11 36.21
N SER A 161 -18.83 44.82 36.68
CA SER A 161 -17.81 44.09 35.93
C SER A 161 -17.25 42.93 36.78
N LEU A 162 -16.94 41.81 36.11
CA LEU A 162 -16.21 40.68 36.68
C LEU A 162 -14.89 40.51 35.97
N THR A 163 -13.80 40.50 36.70
CA THR A 163 -12.48 40.12 36.21
C THR A 163 -12.19 38.70 36.64
N ILE A 164 -11.90 37.81 35.67
CA ILE A 164 -11.44 36.46 35.92
C ILE A 164 -9.98 36.36 35.50
N ALA A 165 -9.14 35.92 36.42
CA ALA A 165 -7.69 35.85 36.21
C ALA A 165 -7.17 34.42 36.43
N VAL A 166 -6.22 33.96 35.59
CA VAL A 166 -5.45 32.74 35.72
C VAL A 166 -3.97 33.08 35.54
N GLY A 167 -3.18 32.96 36.59
CA GLY A 167 -1.80 33.40 36.57
C GLY A 167 -1.68 34.90 36.19
N SER A 168 -0.96 35.23 35.13
CA SER A 168 -0.79 36.57 34.60
C SER A 168 -1.83 36.99 33.55
N LYS A 169 -2.72 36.08 33.12
CA LYS A 169 -3.77 36.36 32.12
C LYS A 169 -5.08 36.71 32.83
N SER A 170 -5.81 37.67 32.30
CA SER A 170 -7.13 38.03 32.81
C SER A 170 -8.08 38.44 31.70
N MET A 171 -9.36 38.24 31.93
CA MET A 171 -10.44 38.79 31.14
C MET A 171 -11.39 39.61 31.99
N ASN A 172 -12.02 40.64 31.41
CA ASN A 172 -13.03 41.45 32.07
C ASN A 172 -14.38 41.27 31.31
N ILE A 173 -15.45 41.00 32.06
CA ILE A 173 -16.79 40.84 31.57
C ILE A 173 -17.66 41.93 32.15
N THR A 174 -18.39 42.63 31.30
CA THR A 174 -19.44 43.56 31.75
C THR A 174 -20.72 42.81 32.01
N VAL A 175 -21.29 42.96 33.17
CA VAL A 175 -22.54 42.36 33.60
C VAL A 175 -23.61 43.45 33.69
N GLY A 176 -24.70 43.28 32.96
CA GLY A 176 -25.84 44.18 32.99
C GLY A 176 -26.69 44.03 34.26
N PRO A 177 -27.49 45.04 34.61
CA PRO A 177 -28.31 45.00 35.84
C PRO A 177 -29.41 43.92 35.82
N THR A 178 -29.76 43.39 34.62
CA THR A 178 -30.77 42.35 34.39
C THR A 178 -30.15 40.99 34.04
N ASP A 179 -28.81 40.91 34.04
CA ASP A 179 -28.15 39.66 33.66
C ASP A 179 -28.35 38.56 34.73
N THR A 180 -28.66 37.39 34.22
CA THR A 180 -28.83 36.16 35.01
C THR A 180 -27.50 35.36 35.02
N LEU A 181 -27.42 34.31 35.84
CA LEU A 181 -26.26 33.40 35.82
C LEU A 181 -26.02 32.79 34.42
N SER A 182 -27.07 32.56 33.65
CA SER A 182 -26.97 32.04 32.27
C SER A 182 -26.32 33.03 31.32
N SER A 183 -26.70 34.32 31.40
CA SER A 183 -26.08 35.40 30.61
C SER A 183 -24.60 35.55 30.97
N ILE A 184 -24.26 35.51 32.26
CA ILE A 184 -22.90 35.59 32.74
C ILE A 184 -22.07 34.38 32.24
N ALA A 185 -22.60 33.16 32.36
CA ALA A 185 -21.91 31.98 31.85
C ALA A 185 -21.65 32.08 30.33
N THR A 186 -22.63 32.52 29.56
CA THR A 186 -22.48 32.75 28.11
C THR A 186 -21.40 33.82 27.83
N SER A 187 -21.39 34.92 28.59
CA SER A 187 -20.39 35.98 28.43
C SER A 187 -18.99 35.50 28.77
N ILE A 188 -18.82 34.68 29.80
CA ILE A 188 -17.54 34.06 30.17
C ILE A 188 -17.02 33.14 29.04
N ASN A 189 -17.87 32.28 28.55
CA ASN A 189 -17.47 31.26 27.55
C ASN A 189 -17.16 31.91 26.19
N ASN A 190 -17.81 33.00 25.84
CA ASN A 190 -17.64 33.69 24.55
C ASN A 190 -16.65 34.87 24.64
N ALA A 191 -16.08 35.13 25.81
CA ALA A 191 -15.17 36.26 25.99
C ALA A 191 -13.88 36.09 25.19
N THR A 192 -13.55 37.09 24.36
CA THR A 192 -12.26 37.16 23.69
C THR A 192 -11.16 37.30 24.73
N GLY A 193 -10.14 36.43 24.71
CA GLY A 193 -9.05 36.40 25.69
C GLY A 193 -9.38 35.67 26.99
N ASN A 194 -10.36 34.76 26.98
CA ASN A 194 -10.64 33.87 28.11
C ASN A 194 -9.36 33.14 28.55
N PRO A 195 -8.93 33.30 29.83
CA PRO A 195 -7.64 32.76 30.29
C PRO A 195 -7.63 31.24 30.50
N GLY A 196 -8.71 30.56 30.20
CA GLY A 196 -8.84 29.12 30.38
C GLY A 196 -9.85 28.73 31.44
N VAL A 197 -11.00 29.40 31.48
CA VAL A 197 -12.11 29.11 32.42
C VAL A 197 -13.37 28.84 31.64
N SER A 198 -14.05 27.75 31.99
CA SER A 198 -15.37 27.38 31.47
C SER A 198 -16.44 27.64 32.51
N ALA A 199 -17.56 28.21 32.09
CA ALA A 199 -18.70 28.51 32.92
C ALA A 199 -19.94 27.68 32.54
N THR A 200 -20.58 27.09 33.53
CA THR A 200 -21.82 26.30 33.33
C THR A 200 -22.82 26.65 34.45
N VAL A 201 -24.08 26.71 34.11
CA VAL A 201 -25.15 26.86 35.13
C VAL A 201 -25.77 25.48 35.39
N VAL A 202 -25.75 25.10 36.67
CA VAL A 202 -26.41 23.84 37.14
C VAL A 202 -27.64 24.22 37.98
N THR A 203 -28.78 23.73 37.57
CA THR A 203 -30.05 23.94 38.31
C THR A 203 -30.33 22.73 39.16
N GLY A 204 -30.31 22.94 40.50
CA GLY A 204 -30.62 21.94 41.50
C GLY A 204 -31.94 22.24 42.23
N VAL A 205 -32.24 21.46 43.24
CA VAL A 205 -33.46 21.61 44.07
C VAL A 205 -33.57 22.94 44.83
N ASN A 206 -32.40 23.57 45.12
CA ASN A 206 -32.31 24.84 45.84
C ASN A 206 -32.16 26.06 44.93
N GLY A 207 -32.23 25.87 43.59
CA GLY A 207 -32.01 26.94 42.59
C GLY A 207 -30.86 26.68 41.66
N SER A 208 -30.54 27.68 40.83
CA SER A 208 -29.48 27.62 39.85
C SER A 208 -28.14 28.15 40.44
N GLN A 209 -27.08 27.47 40.14
CA GLN A 209 -25.71 27.84 40.59
C GLN A 209 -24.78 27.98 39.35
N LEU A 210 -23.95 28.98 39.38
CA LEU A 210 -22.85 29.14 38.39
C LEU A 210 -21.67 28.31 38.84
N VAL A 211 -21.23 27.41 37.96
CA VAL A 211 -20.03 26.59 38.16
C VAL A 211 -18.96 27.07 37.22
N LEU A 212 -17.83 27.49 37.74
CA LEU A 212 -16.61 27.82 37.02
C LEU A 212 -15.62 26.65 37.14
N THR A 213 -15.03 26.26 36.04
CA THR A 213 -14.02 25.18 36.00
C THR A 213 -12.83 25.61 35.16
N SER A 214 -11.60 25.45 35.69
CA SER A 214 -10.40 25.59 34.86
C SER A 214 -10.41 24.58 33.72
N THR A 215 -10.06 25.00 32.52
CA THR A 215 -9.98 24.10 31.36
C THR A 215 -8.74 23.20 31.38
N SER A 216 -7.77 23.52 32.22
CA SER A 216 -6.55 22.74 32.44
C SER A 216 -6.38 22.44 33.95
N THR A 217 -5.73 21.31 34.25
CA THR A 217 -5.34 20.93 35.62
C THR A 217 -4.10 21.68 36.09
N GLY A 218 -3.80 21.57 37.38
CA GLY A 218 -2.59 22.10 37.99
C GLY A 218 -2.75 23.45 38.70
N VAL A 219 -1.96 23.66 39.73
CA VAL A 219 -1.99 24.86 40.58
C VAL A 219 -1.82 26.16 39.78
N ALA A 220 -0.97 26.14 38.75
CA ALA A 220 -0.74 27.30 37.89
C ALA A 220 -1.98 27.73 37.09
N ASN A 221 -2.98 26.86 36.95
CA ASN A 221 -4.23 27.09 36.22
C ASN A 221 -5.41 27.42 37.18
N ALA A 222 -5.11 27.67 38.47
CA ALA A 222 -6.11 28.18 39.40
C ALA A 222 -6.56 29.57 38.97
N PHE A 223 -7.88 29.79 39.00
CA PHE A 223 -8.45 31.10 38.68
C PHE A 223 -8.91 31.85 39.94
N SER A 224 -8.99 33.16 39.84
CA SER A 224 -9.64 34.04 40.79
C SER A 224 -10.67 34.92 40.11
N VAL A 225 -11.70 35.31 40.84
CA VAL A 225 -12.81 36.14 40.34
C VAL A 225 -12.88 37.41 41.18
N THR A 226 -12.86 38.56 40.57
CA THR A 226 -12.93 39.85 41.26
C THR A 226 -14.05 40.71 40.67
N ALA A 227 -14.93 41.23 41.49
CA ALA A 227 -15.88 42.24 41.06
C ALA A 227 -15.24 43.63 41.03
N GLY A 228 -15.60 44.44 40.04
CA GLY A 228 -15.12 45.82 39.92
C GLY A 228 -15.68 46.71 41.03
N SER A 229 -14.99 47.81 41.33
CA SER A 229 -15.34 48.73 42.44
C SER A 229 -16.75 49.31 42.40
N ASN A 230 -17.37 49.38 41.22
CA ASN A 230 -18.71 49.93 41.02
C ASN A 230 -19.75 48.80 40.78
N SER A 231 -19.45 47.58 41.18
CA SER A 231 -20.36 46.43 41.01
C SER A 231 -21.41 46.42 42.11
N SER A 232 -22.61 45.90 41.79
CA SER A 232 -23.69 45.71 42.75
C SER A 232 -23.35 44.72 43.86
N ASP A 233 -24.00 44.77 45.00
CA ASP A 233 -23.82 43.82 46.11
C ASP A 233 -24.02 42.37 45.70
N GLY A 234 -24.98 42.10 44.80
CA GLY A 234 -25.21 40.76 44.30
C GLY A 234 -24.05 40.22 43.48
N LEU A 235 -23.42 41.04 42.63
CA LEU A 235 -22.26 40.68 41.85
C LEU A 235 -20.99 40.50 42.74
N ASN A 236 -20.86 41.35 43.77
CA ASN A 236 -19.81 41.19 44.78
C ASN A 236 -19.96 39.88 45.59
N THR A 237 -21.19 39.53 45.93
CA THR A 237 -21.49 38.26 46.61
C THR A 237 -21.17 37.07 45.73
N LEU A 238 -21.51 37.14 44.41
CA LEU A 238 -21.17 36.10 43.44
C LEU A 238 -19.66 35.91 43.34
N ALA A 239 -18.89 37.00 43.21
CA ALA A 239 -17.44 36.93 43.09
C ALA A 239 -16.81 36.36 44.38
N THR A 240 -17.29 36.76 45.56
CA THR A 240 -16.83 36.21 46.83
C THR A 240 -17.09 34.73 46.97
N ALA A 241 -18.31 34.24 46.58
CA ALA A 241 -18.64 32.83 46.63
C ALA A 241 -17.76 32.01 45.70
N LEU A 242 -17.45 32.53 44.49
CA LEU A 242 -16.59 31.88 43.51
C LEU A 242 -15.10 31.88 43.90
N ASN A 243 -14.68 32.68 44.87
CA ASN A 243 -13.32 32.68 45.43
C ASN A 243 -13.21 31.88 46.74
N THR A 244 -14.33 31.48 47.32
CA THR A 244 -14.30 30.71 48.58
C THR A 244 -13.65 29.34 48.34
N PRO A 245 -12.56 28.99 49.06
CA PRO A 245 -11.95 27.68 48.99
C PRO A 245 -12.94 26.55 49.23
N GLY A 246 -12.84 25.47 48.46
CA GLY A 246 -13.73 24.29 48.55
C GLY A 246 -12.93 22.99 48.36
N SER A 247 -13.64 21.91 48.19
CA SER A 247 -13.04 20.57 48.02
C SER A 247 -12.40 20.34 46.65
N ASN A 248 -12.65 21.23 45.69
CA ASN A 248 -12.20 21.07 44.29
C ASN A 248 -11.16 22.17 43.93
N GLU A 249 -10.05 22.17 44.65
CA GLU A 249 -8.93 23.05 44.35
C GLU A 249 -8.11 22.53 43.16
N ALA A 250 -7.45 23.44 42.45
CA ALA A 250 -6.43 23.06 41.50
C ALA A 250 -5.25 22.38 42.21
N SER A 251 -4.80 21.26 41.72
CA SER A 251 -3.64 20.55 42.24
C SER A 251 -2.77 20.00 41.11
N ASP A 252 -1.48 19.94 41.39
CA ASP A 252 -0.54 19.24 40.54
C ASP A 252 -0.56 17.73 40.85
N ALA A 253 -0.24 16.91 39.86
CA ALA A 253 0.12 15.52 40.09
C ALA A 253 1.44 15.47 40.87
N ALA A 254 1.48 14.61 41.88
CA ALA A 254 2.70 14.32 42.63
C ALA A 254 2.97 12.81 42.58
N LEU A 255 4.21 12.47 42.24
CA LEU A 255 4.67 11.11 42.14
C LEU A 255 6.15 11.01 42.48
N THR A 256 6.64 9.81 42.74
CA THR A 256 8.08 9.55 42.80
C THR A 256 8.47 8.54 41.74
N ILE A 257 9.65 8.73 41.17
CA ILE A 257 10.29 7.77 40.25
C ILE A 257 11.62 7.37 40.87
N ASP A 258 11.79 6.12 41.26
CA ASP A 258 12.94 5.61 42.04
C ASP A 258 13.21 6.43 43.29
N GLY A 259 12.16 6.93 43.97
CA GLY A 259 12.24 7.75 45.14
C GLY A 259 12.51 9.25 44.88
N ILE A 260 12.70 9.65 43.61
CA ILE A 260 12.89 11.04 43.22
C ILE A 260 11.52 11.70 43.03
N ALA A 261 11.24 12.78 43.78
CA ALA A 261 9.96 13.48 43.70
C ALA A 261 9.82 14.24 42.37
N VAL A 262 8.68 14.05 41.73
CA VAL A 262 8.28 14.70 40.47
C VAL A 262 6.91 15.33 40.65
N THR A 263 6.72 16.55 40.17
CA THR A 263 5.42 17.21 40.09
C THR A 263 5.08 17.59 38.66
N SER A 264 3.81 17.53 38.32
CA SER A 264 3.33 17.88 36.99
C SER A 264 1.99 18.61 37.06
N ALA A 265 1.84 19.68 36.32
CA ALA A 265 0.57 20.40 36.23
C ALA A 265 -0.54 19.60 35.53
N SER A 266 -0.20 18.47 34.90
CA SER A 266 -1.15 17.58 34.23
C SER A 266 -0.92 16.12 34.59
N ASN A 267 -1.94 15.27 34.38
CA ASN A 267 -1.82 13.84 34.56
C ASN A 267 -1.04 13.16 33.40
N ASN A 268 -0.68 13.92 32.38
CA ASN A 268 0.25 13.50 31.34
C ASN A 268 1.66 13.99 31.73
N VAL A 269 2.43 13.09 32.34
CA VAL A 269 3.77 13.40 32.90
C VAL A 269 4.82 13.10 31.84
N SER A 270 5.39 14.15 31.26
CA SER A 270 6.47 14.07 30.28
C SER A 270 7.73 14.73 30.81
N GLY A 271 8.91 14.32 30.33
CA GLY A 271 10.20 14.93 30.69
C GLY A 271 10.77 14.53 32.05
N ALA A 272 10.05 13.71 32.83
CA ALA A 272 10.57 13.13 34.07
C ALA A 272 11.57 11.99 33.82
N LEU A 273 11.31 11.23 32.75
CA LEU A 273 12.22 10.23 32.18
C LEU A 273 12.43 10.56 30.70
N THR A 274 13.68 10.48 30.24
CA THR A 274 14.01 10.76 28.83
C THR A 274 13.23 9.83 27.92
N GLY A 275 12.53 10.39 26.95
CA GLY A 275 11.78 9.65 25.95
C GLY A 275 10.55 8.88 26.48
N VAL A 276 10.12 9.10 27.74
CA VAL A 276 8.96 8.42 28.32
C VAL A 276 7.91 9.44 28.77
N THR A 277 6.67 9.18 28.44
CA THR A 277 5.49 9.89 28.93
C THR A 277 4.58 8.92 29.67
N VAL A 278 4.20 9.27 30.90
CA VAL A 278 3.27 8.47 31.72
C VAL A 278 1.96 9.24 31.82
N ASN A 279 0.86 8.61 31.44
CA ASN A 279 -0.49 9.17 31.57
C ASN A 279 -1.16 8.54 32.79
N LEU A 280 -1.28 9.31 33.87
CA LEU A 280 -1.79 8.90 35.18
C LEU A 280 -3.34 8.85 35.16
N THR A 281 -3.91 7.77 35.69
CA THR A 281 -5.36 7.57 35.84
C THR A 281 -5.80 7.37 37.29
N ALA A 282 -4.91 6.86 38.15
CA ALA A 282 -5.16 6.68 39.57
C ALA A 282 -3.88 6.84 40.40
N THR A 283 -4.05 7.04 41.72
CA THR A 283 -2.98 6.97 42.70
C THR A 283 -2.59 5.53 43.01
N GLY A 284 -1.34 5.28 43.38
CA GLY A 284 -0.84 3.96 43.75
C GLY A 284 0.57 3.69 43.22
N THR A 285 1.06 2.50 43.53
CA THR A 285 2.40 2.06 43.14
C THR A 285 2.35 1.18 41.88
N SER A 286 3.34 1.31 41.05
CA SER A 286 3.57 0.49 39.86
C SER A 286 5.05 0.38 39.56
N GLN A 287 5.45 -0.64 38.81
CA GLN A 287 6.76 -0.74 38.21
C GLN A 287 6.64 -0.37 36.74
N LEU A 288 7.37 0.64 36.29
CA LEU A 288 7.50 1.04 34.90
C LEU A 288 8.70 0.33 34.28
N THR A 289 8.47 -0.54 33.32
CA THR A 289 9.53 -1.24 32.57
C THR A 289 9.62 -0.66 31.18
N VAL A 290 10.77 -0.10 30.83
CA VAL A 290 11.08 0.39 29.48
C VAL A 290 12.04 -0.62 28.84
N ALA A 291 11.62 -1.21 27.74
CA ALA A 291 12.41 -2.20 27.02
C ALA A 291 12.29 -1.95 25.49
N GLN A 292 13.21 -2.53 24.73
CA GLN A 292 13.09 -2.50 23.27
C GLN A 292 11.79 -3.19 22.83
N ASP A 293 11.01 -2.52 22.00
CA ASP A 293 9.86 -3.15 21.34
C ASP A 293 10.37 -3.99 20.16
N THR A 294 10.27 -5.29 20.30
CA THR A 294 10.72 -6.25 19.28
C THR A 294 9.65 -6.52 18.22
N THR A 295 8.44 -5.97 18.36
CA THR A 295 7.31 -6.19 17.44
C THR A 295 7.64 -5.72 16.02
N PRO A 296 8.16 -4.49 15.79
CA PRO A 296 8.51 -4.03 14.45
C PRO A 296 9.59 -4.90 13.79
N ILE A 297 10.59 -5.36 14.57
CA ILE A 297 11.65 -6.23 14.06
C ILE A 297 11.07 -7.59 13.66
N THR A 298 10.20 -8.17 14.51
CA THR A 298 9.54 -9.44 14.23
C THR A 298 8.67 -9.36 12.99
N THR A 299 7.94 -8.26 12.82
CA THR A 299 7.12 -7.99 11.63
C THR A 299 8.00 -7.89 10.39
N ALA A 300 9.08 -7.10 10.42
CA ALA A 300 10.00 -6.94 9.29
C ALA A 300 10.68 -8.25 8.88
N VAL A 301 11.02 -9.12 9.86
CA VAL A 301 11.57 -10.46 9.57
C VAL A 301 10.52 -11.37 8.93
N ASN A 302 9.27 -11.34 9.38
CA ASN A 302 8.17 -12.09 8.76
C ASN A 302 7.90 -11.62 7.33
N ASP A 303 7.90 -10.30 7.10
CA ASP A 303 7.70 -9.70 5.79
C ASP A 303 8.82 -10.08 4.82
N PHE A 304 10.07 -10.11 5.31
CA PHE A 304 11.21 -10.63 4.53
C PHE A 304 11.01 -12.09 4.13
N VAL A 305 10.66 -12.97 5.08
CA VAL A 305 10.42 -14.40 4.80
C VAL A 305 9.27 -14.57 3.81
N SER A 306 8.20 -13.78 3.95
CA SER A 306 7.03 -13.81 3.05
C SER A 306 7.38 -13.33 1.66
N ALA A 307 8.11 -12.22 1.53
CA ALA A 307 8.56 -11.68 0.25
C ALA A 307 9.53 -12.63 -0.46
N TYR A 308 10.45 -13.25 0.29
CA TYR A 308 11.32 -14.27 -0.25
C TYR A 308 10.54 -15.50 -0.75
N ASN A 309 9.53 -15.96 -0.02
CA ASN A 309 8.71 -17.10 -0.43
C ASN A 309 7.89 -16.79 -1.68
N ALA A 310 7.39 -15.56 -1.84
CA ALA A 310 6.74 -15.12 -3.07
C ALA A 310 7.71 -15.12 -4.26
N TYR A 311 8.94 -14.64 -4.05
CA TYR A 311 10.02 -14.73 -5.04
C TYR A 311 10.32 -16.20 -5.40
N ALA A 312 10.53 -17.08 -4.41
CA ALA A 312 10.84 -18.49 -4.62
C ALA A 312 9.72 -19.22 -5.39
N SER A 313 8.47 -18.96 -5.07
CA SER A 313 7.30 -19.49 -5.77
C SER A 313 7.25 -19.04 -7.23
N THR A 314 7.49 -17.75 -7.50
CA THR A 314 7.54 -17.22 -8.87
C THR A 314 8.67 -17.86 -9.66
N VAL A 315 9.85 -17.96 -9.08
CA VAL A 315 11.01 -18.64 -9.69
C VAL A 315 10.70 -20.10 -10.00
N SER A 316 10.10 -20.84 -9.05
CA SER A 316 9.69 -22.23 -9.25
C SER A 316 8.71 -22.40 -10.42
N THR A 317 7.78 -21.44 -10.59
CA THR A 317 6.83 -21.46 -11.73
C THR A 317 7.53 -21.16 -13.06
N LEU A 318 8.44 -20.20 -13.08
CA LEU A 318 9.13 -19.78 -14.30
C LEU A 318 10.17 -20.80 -14.79
N ASP A 319 10.75 -21.58 -13.89
CA ASP A 319 11.78 -22.62 -14.15
C ASP A 319 11.20 -24.06 -14.06
N SER A 320 9.87 -24.20 -14.04
CA SER A 320 9.21 -25.50 -13.91
C SER A 320 9.27 -26.33 -15.19
N TYR A 321 9.16 -27.65 -15.02
CA TYR A 321 8.89 -28.59 -16.11
C TYR A 321 7.88 -29.64 -15.63
N ASP A 322 6.70 -29.67 -16.28
CA ASP A 322 5.70 -30.69 -16.00
C ASP A 322 5.94 -31.92 -16.89
N THR A 323 6.41 -32.99 -16.28
CA THR A 323 6.68 -34.25 -16.98
C THR A 323 5.42 -34.95 -17.49
N THR A 324 4.23 -34.57 -17.01
CA THR A 324 2.95 -35.20 -17.40
C THR A 324 2.39 -34.55 -18.65
N THR A 325 2.45 -33.21 -18.71
CA THR A 325 1.94 -32.44 -19.87
C THR A 325 3.03 -32.08 -20.86
N GLY A 326 4.31 -32.12 -20.47
CA GLY A 326 5.44 -31.67 -21.26
C GLY A 326 5.57 -30.14 -21.29
N GLU A 327 4.79 -29.42 -20.48
CA GLU A 327 4.81 -27.96 -20.42
C GLU A 327 6.04 -27.47 -19.63
N ALA A 328 6.72 -26.48 -20.19
CA ALA A 328 7.89 -25.83 -19.61
C ALA A 328 7.55 -24.42 -19.15
N GLY A 329 8.11 -24.02 -18.01
CA GLY A 329 8.10 -22.63 -17.56
C GLY A 329 8.81 -21.73 -18.57
N VAL A 330 8.34 -20.50 -18.70
CA VAL A 330 8.80 -19.56 -19.74
C VAL A 330 10.27 -19.14 -19.62
N LEU A 331 10.91 -19.39 -18.47
CA LEU A 331 12.34 -19.14 -18.23
C LEU A 331 13.09 -20.43 -17.88
N LEU A 332 12.59 -21.62 -18.26
CA LEU A 332 13.27 -22.88 -18.01
C LEU A 332 14.66 -22.87 -18.67
N GLY A 333 15.70 -23.05 -17.84
CA GLY A 333 17.10 -23.02 -18.29
C GLY A 333 17.66 -21.64 -18.60
N ASP A 334 16.95 -20.57 -18.21
CA ASP A 334 17.44 -19.20 -18.41
C ASP A 334 18.69 -18.90 -17.56
N PRO A 335 19.81 -18.48 -18.18
CA PRO A 335 21.07 -18.27 -17.44
C PRO A 335 21.03 -17.07 -16.48
N THR A 336 20.19 -16.08 -16.75
CA THR A 336 20.02 -14.92 -15.85
C THR A 336 19.30 -15.33 -14.58
N LEU A 337 18.22 -16.13 -14.71
CA LEU A 337 17.48 -16.69 -13.58
C LEU A 337 18.37 -17.60 -12.74
N ALA A 338 19.11 -18.52 -13.36
CA ALA A 338 20.02 -19.42 -12.68
C ALA A 338 21.15 -18.69 -11.94
N SER A 339 21.73 -17.66 -12.56
CA SER A 339 22.76 -16.82 -11.94
C SER A 339 22.24 -16.07 -10.71
N MET A 340 21.05 -15.46 -10.82
CA MET A 340 20.41 -14.73 -9.73
C MET A 340 20.06 -15.67 -8.56
N GLN A 341 19.49 -16.84 -8.82
CA GLN A 341 19.21 -17.86 -7.82
C GLN A 341 20.48 -18.30 -7.08
N SER A 342 21.56 -18.54 -7.82
CA SER A 342 22.85 -18.98 -7.25
C SER A 342 23.44 -17.91 -6.33
N GLN A 343 23.45 -16.65 -6.79
CA GLN A 343 23.99 -15.51 -6.01
C GLN A 343 23.13 -15.27 -4.75
N LEU A 344 21.80 -15.26 -4.88
CA LEU A 344 20.91 -15.06 -3.74
C LEU A 344 21.05 -16.21 -2.74
N SER A 345 21.11 -17.46 -3.20
CA SER A 345 21.31 -18.63 -2.34
C SER A 345 22.65 -18.55 -1.58
N SER A 346 23.71 -18.09 -2.23
CA SER A 346 25.02 -17.86 -1.59
C SER A 346 24.93 -16.82 -0.48
N LEU A 347 24.29 -15.67 -0.74
CA LEU A 347 24.12 -14.59 0.25
C LEU A 347 23.29 -15.05 1.46
N LEU A 348 22.23 -15.80 1.24
CA LEU A 348 21.37 -16.33 2.32
C LEU A 348 22.09 -17.35 3.21
N GLY A 349 23.07 -18.07 2.67
CA GLY A 349 23.92 -19.01 3.40
C GLY A 349 25.14 -18.37 4.06
N THR A 350 25.40 -17.07 3.81
CA THR A 350 26.62 -16.41 4.29
C THR A 350 26.57 -16.17 5.79
N SER A 351 27.72 -16.35 6.44
CA SER A 351 27.93 -15.95 7.83
C SER A 351 28.47 -14.54 7.91
N VAL A 352 27.86 -13.71 8.76
CA VAL A 352 28.33 -12.34 9.04
C VAL A 352 29.47 -12.40 10.04
N ALA A 353 30.68 -12.12 9.61
CA ALA A 353 31.88 -12.18 10.43
C ALA A 353 31.77 -11.24 11.65
N GLY A 354 32.11 -11.74 12.83
CA GLY A 354 32.06 -10.99 14.08
C GLY A 354 30.66 -10.86 14.70
N ASN A 355 29.61 -11.36 14.04
CA ASN A 355 28.26 -11.41 14.60
C ASN A 355 28.07 -12.69 15.42
N SER A 356 27.55 -12.57 16.66
CA SER A 356 27.36 -13.71 17.57
C SER A 356 26.23 -14.67 17.14
N ILE A 357 25.26 -14.21 16.33
CA ILE A 357 24.21 -15.05 15.72
C ILE A 357 24.75 -15.70 14.43
N GLY A 358 25.58 -14.97 13.71
CA GLY A 358 26.35 -15.41 12.56
C GLY A 358 25.57 -15.57 11.27
N THR A 359 24.43 -16.27 11.27
CA THR A 359 23.67 -16.65 10.07
C THR A 359 22.17 -16.45 10.24
N LEU A 360 21.41 -16.46 9.14
CA LEU A 360 19.93 -16.49 9.18
C LEU A 360 19.41 -17.72 9.92
N ALA A 361 20.06 -18.86 9.77
CA ALA A 361 19.70 -20.10 10.50
C ALA A 361 19.88 -19.94 12.02
N GLY A 362 20.92 -19.23 12.47
CA GLY A 362 21.12 -18.88 13.90
C GLY A 362 20.00 -17.95 14.44
N LEU A 363 19.37 -17.16 13.58
CA LEU A 363 18.20 -16.34 13.92
C LEU A 363 16.88 -17.13 13.88
N GLY A 364 16.89 -18.37 13.38
CA GLY A 364 15.70 -19.20 13.25
C GLY A 364 15.05 -19.17 11.84
N ILE A 365 15.71 -18.55 10.85
CA ILE A 365 15.25 -18.57 9.47
C ILE A 365 15.95 -19.72 8.74
N THR A 366 15.21 -20.74 8.34
CA THR A 366 15.74 -21.93 7.67
C THR A 366 15.15 -22.08 6.28
N ARG A 367 15.97 -22.58 5.34
CA ARG A 367 15.54 -22.86 3.97
C ARG A 367 15.06 -24.32 3.87
N ASN A 368 13.93 -24.54 3.24
CA ASN A 368 13.35 -25.85 2.98
C ASN A 368 13.89 -26.44 1.66
N ALA A 369 13.61 -27.73 1.43
CA ALA A 369 14.03 -28.45 0.22
C ALA A 369 13.37 -27.92 -1.06
N ASP A 370 12.17 -27.34 -0.95
CA ASP A 370 11.43 -26.70 -2.05
C ASP A 370 11.94 -25.28 -2.38
N GLY A 371 12.97 -24.82 -1.66
CA GLY A 371 13.53 -23.47 -1.83
C GLY A 371 12.84 -22.39 -1.02
N SER A 372 11.72 -22.66 -0.36
CA SER A 372 11.03 -21.72 0.54
C SER A 372 11.81 -21.51 1.84
N MET A 373 11.43 -20.50 2.62
CA MET A 373 11.94 -20.24 3.98
C MET A 373 10.86 -20.39 5.02
N THR A 374 11.26 -20.84 6.21
CA THR A 374 10.44 -20.84 7.43
C THR A 374 11.12 -20.08 8.54
N LEU A 375 10.33 -19.41 9.38
CA LEU A 375 10.79 -18.71 10.58
C LEU A 375 10.37 -19.47 11.83
N ASN A 376 11.32 -19.76 12.71
CA ASN A 376 11.05 -20.19 14.08
C ASN A 376 10.93 -18.94 14.97
N ALA A 377 9.70 -18.54 15.28
CA ALA A 377 9.40 -17.36 16.07
C ALA A 377 10.01 -17.39 17.48
N GLN A 378 10.14 -18.59 18.09
CA GLN A 378 10.74 -18.73 19.43
C GLN A 378 12.25 -18.46 19.38
N THR A 379 12.94 -18.94 18.36
CA THR A 379 14.39 -18.67 18.18
C THR A 379 14.64 -17.19 17.95
N LEU A 380 13.84 -16.55 17.09
CA LEU A 380 13.90 -15.11 16.86
C LEU A 380 13.66 -14.31 18.15
N SER A 381 12.59 -14.62 18.89
CA SER A 381 12.28 -13.96 20.17
C SER A 381 13.41 -14.09 21.19
N THR A 382 14.01 -15.27 21.28
CA THR A 382 15.16 -15.53 22.16
C THR A 382 16.38 -14.71 21.75
N ALA A 383 16.67 -14.62 20.45
CA ALA A 383 17.77 -13.82 19.92
C ALA A 383 17.56 -12.32 20.19
N LEU A 384 16.35 -11.80 19.98
CA LEU A 384 15.97 -10.41 20.25
C LEU A 384 16.06 -10.05 21.73
N THR A 385 15.69 -10.97 22.62
CA THR A 385 15.79 -10.77 24.07
C THR A 385 17.22 -10.75 24.56
N ASN A 386 18.04 -11.69 24.08
CA ASN A 386 19.40 -11.90 24.60
C ASN A 386 20.43 -10.99 23.93
N ASN A 387 20.29 -10.71 22.65
CA ASN A 387 21.28 -9.94 21.87
C ASN A 387 20.67 -9.16 20.71
N PRO A 388 19.85 -8.14 20.98
CA PRO A 388 19.18 -7.36 19.93
C PRO A 388 20.17 -6.65 19.00
N ALA A 389 21.31 -6.20 19.49
CA ALA A 389 22.35 -5.58 18.68
C ALA A 389 22.95 -6.55 17.64
N ALA A 390 23.10 -7.83 17.98
CA ALA A 390 23.54 -8.84 17.02
C ALA A 390 22.47 -9.13 15.97
N VAL A 391 21.18 -9.13 16.34
CA VAL A 391 20.09 -9.22 15.34
C VAL A 391 20.16 -8.04 14.38
N GLN A 392 20.28 -6.82 14.89
CA GLN A 392 20.44 -5.63 14.05
C GLN A 392 21.64 -5.74 13.12
N SER A 393 22.83 -6.05 13.64
CA SER A 393 24.06 -6.09 12.84
C SER A 393 24.09 -7.25 11.84
N LEU A 394 23.28 -8.30 12.04
CA LEU A 394 23.09 -9.37 11.06
C LEU A 394 22.48 -8.87 9.75
N PHE A 395 21.57 -7.91 9.82
CA PHE A 395 20.88 -7.37 8.66
C PHE A 395 21.52 -6.08 8.14
N THR A 396 22.01 -5.23 9.05
CA THR A 396 22.50 -3.87 8.75
C THR A 396 24.02 -3.83 8.56
N GLY A 397 24.53 -2.67 8.14
CA GLY A 397 25.95 -2.46 7.87
C GLY A 397 26.37 -3.00 6.51
N THR A 398 27.64 -2.77 6.15
CA THR A 398 28.19 -3.12 4.82
C THR A 398 28.16 -4.63 4.53
N ASN A 399 28.34 -5.45 5.58
CA ASN A 399 28.34 -6.92 5.49
C ASN A 399 27.02 -7.54 5.95
N GLY A 400 26.02 -6.72 6.27
CA GLY A 400 24.69 -7.21 6.68
C GLY A 400 23.99 -7.92 5.53
N ILE A 401 23.31 -9.02 5.84
CA ILE A 401 22.67 -9.88 4.82
C ILE A 401 21.63 -9.09 4.03
N ALA A 402 20.81 -8.26 4.68
CA ALA A 402 19.81 -7.45 4.01
C ALA A 402 20.45 -6.42 3.06
N THR A 403 21.55 -5.79 3.48
CA THR A 403 22.29 -4.83 2.65
C THR A 403 22.87 -5.51 1.40
N GLN A 404 23.45 -6.68 1.54
CA GLN A 404 24.03 -7.44 0.42
C GLN A 404 22.96 -7.91 -0.57
N ILE A 405 21.83 -8.43 -0.07
CA ILE A 405 20.72 -8.87 -0.92
C ILE A 405 20.10 -7.66 -1.63
N ASN A 406 19.94 -6.53 -0.93
CA ASN A 406 19.42 -5.30 -1.54
C ASN A 406 20.33 -4.78 -2.66
N THR A 407 21.65 -4.87 -2.48
CA THR A 407 22.64 -4.53 -3.52
C THR A 407 22.50 -5.46 -4.73
N LEU A 408 22.40 -6.77 -4.51
CA LEU A 408 22.15 -7.75 -5.57
C LEU A 408 20.84 -7.42 -6.31
N ALA A 409 19.75 -7.23 -5.59
CA ALA A 409 18.45 -6.92 -6.17
C ALA A 409 18.48 -5.62 -6.99
N THR A 410 19.20 -4.61 -6.55
CA THR A 410 19.40 -3.35 -7.28
C THR A 410 20.15 -3.59 -8.59
N ASN A 411 21.21 -4.40 -8.60
CA ASN A 411 21.98 -4.71 -9.81
C ASN A 411 21.13 -5.41 -10.88
N TYR A 412 20.13 -6.20 -10.47
CA TYR A 412 19.23 -6.87 -11.40
C TYR A 412 18.05 -6.00 -11.84
N ASN A 413 17.52 -5.15 -10.94
CA ASN A 413 16.20 -4.52 -11.08
C ASN A 413 16.23 -2.99 -11.34
N SER A 414 17.40 -2.34 -11.27
CA SER A 414 17.51 -0.91 -11.63
C SER A 414 17.18 -0.68 -13.11
N SER A 415 16.97 0.57 -13.50
CA SER A 415 16.69 0.95 -14.90
C SER A 415 17.71 0.40 -15.91
N ASP A 416 18.98 0.33 -15.50
CA ASP A 416 20.10 -0.22 -16.29
C ASP A 416 20.45 -1.66 -15.86
N GLY A 417 19.62 -2.26 -15.00
CA GLY A 417 19.80 -3.60 -14.48
C GLY A 417 19.55 -4.69 -15.54
N ILE A 418 20.06 -5.87 -15.25
CA ILE A 418 20.05 -7.01 -16.20
C ILE A 418 18.61 -7.35 -16.62
N LEU A 419 17.66 -7.36 -15.67
CA LEU A 419 16.25 -7.70 -15.96
C LEU A 419 15.61 -6.62 -16.85
N GLN A 420 15.76 -5.34 -16.51
CA GLN A 420 15.17 -4.24 -17.27
C GLN A 420 15.73 -4.13 -18.67
N THR A 421 17.03 -4.36 -18.83
CA THR A 421 17.68 -4.39 -20.15
C THR A 421 17.13 -5.52 -21.02
N ARG A 422 16.94 -6.72 -20.46
CA ARG A 422 16.34 -7.84 -21.19
C ARG A 422 14.89 -7.63 -21.55
N ILE A 423 14.07 -7.11 -20.61
CA ILE A 423 12.66 -6.76 -20.85
C ILE A 423 12.58 -5.74 -21.99
N THR A 424 13.43 -4.72 -21.98
CA THR A 424 13.46 -3.71 -23.03
C THR A 424 13.86 -4.31 -24.38
N SER A 425 14.84 -5.21 -24.41
CA SER A 425 15.25 -5.92 -25.63
C SER A 425 14.09 -6.75 -26.23
N LEU A 426 13.46 -7.60 -25.41
CA LEU A 426 12.33 -8.44 -25.85
C LEU A 426 11.15 -7.59 -26.36
N ASN A 427 10.83 -6.48 -25.71
CA ASN A 427 9.81 -5.56 -26.20
C ASN A 427 10.20 -4.89 -27.53
N GLY A 428 11.49 -4.65 -27.73
CA GLY A 428 12.05 -4.19 -29.01
C GLY A 428 11.88 -5.24 -30.09
N ASP A 429 12.15 -6.52 -29.77
CA ASP A 429 11.97 -7.64 -30.70
C ASP A 429 10.49 -7.85 -31.07
N VAL A 430 9.56 -7.76 -30.13
CA VAL A 430 8.12 -7.76 -30.40
C VAL A 430 7.72 -6.61 -31.35
N THR A 431 8.31 -5.43 -31.17
CA THR A 431 8.06 -4.29 -32.06
C THR A 431 8.59 -4.57 -33.49
N ASN A 432 9.76 -5.16 -33.60
CA ASN A 432 10.36 -5.56 -34.89
C ASN A 432 9.52 -6.64 -35.58
N LEU A 433 9.01 -7.64 -34.85
CA LEU A 433 8.13 -8.69 -35.35
C LEU A 433 6.78 -8.11 -35.85
N SER A 434 6.24 -7.10 -35.19
CA SER A 434 5.06 -6.34 -35.66
C SER A 434 5.35 -5.64 -37.00
N ALA A 435 6.53 -5.04 -37.16
CA ALA A 435 6.95 -4.44 -38.43
C ALA A 435 7.12 -5.50 -39.54
N GLN A 436 7.64 -6.69 -39.21
CA GLN A 436 7.75 -7.80 -40.13
C GLN A 436 6.37 -8.32 -40.59
N THR A 437 5.38 -8.42 -39.67
CA THR A 437 3.99 -8.74 -40.00
C THR A 437 3.41 -7.72 -41.00
N THR A 438 3.65 -6.44 -40.77
CA THR A 438 3.20 -5.37 -41.68
C THR A 438 3.83 -5.51 -43.07
N ALA A 439 5.12 -5.78 -43.13
CA ALA A 439 5.85 -6.01 -44.39
C ALA A 439 5.38 -7.28 -45.11
N LEU A 440 5.10 -8.35 -44.36
CA LEU A 440 4.54 -9.58 -44.91
C LEU A 440 3.17 -9.33 -45.54
N ASN A 441 2.27 -8.66 -44.83
CA ASN A 441 0.95 -8.32 -45.36
C ASN A 441 1.03 -7.47 -46.65
N ALA A 442 1.94 -6.50 -46.70
CA ALA A 442 2.15 -5.70 -47.90
C ALA A 442 2.66 -6.55 -49.08
N ARG A 443 3.58 -7.49 -48.81
CA ARG A 443 4.06 -8.44 -49.83
C ARG A 443 2.98 -9.38 -50.34
N MET A 444 2.11 -9.86 -49.43
CA MET A 444 0.97 -10.73 -49.80
C MET A 444 -0.07 -9.99 -50.65
N ALA A 445 -0.30 -8.70 -50.32
CA ALA A 445 -1.19 -7.87 -51.17
C ALA A 445 -0.66 -7.71 -52.60
N VAL A 446 0.65 -7.48 -52.78
CA VAL A 446 1.27 -7.44 -54.12
C VAL A 446 1.19 -8.79 -54.82
N TYR A 447 1.45 -9.89 -54.11
CA TYR A 447 1.34 -11.24 -54.65
C TYR A 447 -0.09 -11.54 -55.10
N GLN A 448 -1.11 -11.20 -54.32
CA GLN A 448 -2.51 -11.30 -54.65
C GLN A 448 -2.83 -10.56 -55.96
N GLN A 449 -2.36 -9.29 -56.08
CA GLN A 449 -2.57 -8.52 -57.33
C GLN A 449 -1.93 -9.17 -58.54
N GLN A 450 -0.74 -9.75 -58.41
CA GLN A 450 -0.10 -10.51 -59.51
C GLN A 450 -0.88 -11.75 -59.92
N LEU A 451 -1.39 -12.50 -58.95
CA LEU A 451 -2.26 -13.67 -59.20
C LEU A 451 -3.56 -13.25 -59.91
N VAL A 452 -4.23 -12.18 -59.42
CA VAL A 452 -5.43 -11.63 -60.07
C VAL A 452 -5.15 -11.32 -61.53
N LYS A 453 -4.06 -10.60 -61.83
CA LYS A 453 -3.67 -10.30 -63.22
C LYS A 453 -3.41 -11.51 -64.04
N THR A 454 -2.70 -12.52 -63.51
CA THR A 454 -2.37 -13.76 -64.20
C THR A 454 -3.64 -14.57 -64.56
N TYR A 455 -4.53 -14.76 -63.57
CA TYR A 455 -5.78 -15.51 -63.76
C TYR A 455 -6.80 -14.77 -64.64
N THR A 456 -6.83 -13.42 -64.60
CA THR A 456 -7.65 -12.63 -65.53
C THR A 456 -7.22 -12.81 -66.98
N ASN A 457 -5.89 -12.81 -67.21
CA ASN A 457 -5.38 -13.11 -68.57
C ASN A 457 -5.70 -14.51 -69.01
N LEU A 458 -5.61 -15.52 -68.11
CA LEU A 458 -5.94 -16.91 -68.41
C LEU A 458 -7.46 -17.08 -68.74
N ASP A 459 -8.34 -16.43 -67.95
CA ASP A 459 -9.79 -16.45 -68.18
C ASP A 459 -10.16 -15.82 -69.53
N THR A 460 -9.50 -14.71 -69.89
CA THR A 460 -9.64 -14.09 -71.23
C THR A 460 -9.24 -15.04 -72.35
N LEU A 461 -8.10 -15.76 -72.17
CA LEU A 461 -7.66 -16.76 -73.16
C LEU A 461 -8.62 -17.93 -73.27
N MET A 462 -9.09 -18.46 -72.13
CA MET A 462 -10.07 -19.56 -72.08
C MET A 462 -11.39 -19.17 -72.75
N SER A 463 -11.88 -17.96 -72.50
CA SER A 463 -13.07 -17.39 -73.18
C SER A 463 -12.87 -17.32 -74.67
N SER A 464 -11.72 -16.88 -75.16
CA SER A 464 -11.43 -16.84 -76.62
C SER A 464 -11.36 -18.22 -77.24
N LEU A 465 -10.77 -19.18 -76.51
CA LEU A 465 -10.76 -20.61 -76.98
C LEU A 465 -12.14 -21.21 -77.02
N ASN A 466 -13.00 -20.96 -76.00
CA ASN A 466 -14.40 -21.42 -76.01
C ASN A 466 -15.18 -20.79 -77.15
N ASN A 467 -15.02 -19.53 -77.44
CA ASN A 467 -15.64 -18.88 -78.58
C ASN A 467 -15.19 -19.50 -79.90
N THR A 468 -13.88 -19.75 -80.03
CA THR A 468 -13.32 -20.42 -81.24
C THR A 468 -13.87 -21.85 -81.39
N SER A 469 -13.94 -22.65 -80.31
CA SER A 469 -14.52 -23.96 -80.27
C SER A 469 -16.00 -23.96 -80.64
N SER A 470 -16.77 -23.01 -80.13
CA SER A 470 -18.19 -22.89 -80.49
C SER A 470 -18.38 -22.46 -81.93
N TYR A 471 -17.51 -21.59 -82.45
CA TYR A 471 -17.53 -21.22 -83.88
C TYR A 471 -17.20 -22.46 -84.77
N LEU A 472 -16.18 -23.22 -84.43
CA LEU A 472 -15.82 -24.45 -85.15
C LEU A 472 -16.94 -25.48 -85.12
N THR A 473 -17.59 -25.70 -83.96
CA THR A 473 -18.74 -26.57 -83.81
C THR A 473 -19.91 -26.18 -84.73
N GLN A 474 -20.27 -24.85 -84.70
CA GLN A 474 -21.32 -24.34 -85.61
C GLN A 474 -20.96 -24.44 -87.08
N SER A 475 -19.68 -24.21 -87.43
CA SER A 475 -19.21 -24.36 -88.79
C SER A 475 -19.28 -25.84 -89.27
N LEU A 476 -18.90 -26.76 -88.41
CA LEU A 476 -19.01 -28.21 -88.69
C LEU A 476 -20.47 -28.66 -88.79
N GLU A 477 -21.38 -28.15 -87.94
CA GLU A 477 -22.82 -28.41 -88.04
C GLU A 477 -23.42 -27.81 -89.33
N ALA A 478 -23.01 -26.66 -89.78
CA ALA A 478 -23.45 -26.04 -91.05
C ALA A 478 -22.96 -26.86 -92.25
N MET A 479 -21.70 -27.33 -92.23
CA MET A 479 -21.20 -28.22 -93.28
C MET A 479 -21.93 -29.56 -93.36
N ASN A 480 -22.24 -30.11 -92.14
CA ASN A 480 -22.97 -31.39 -92.09
C ASN A 480 -24.41 -31.26 -92.54
N LYS A 481 -25.06 -30.12 -92.29
CA LYS A 481 -26.41 -29.81 -92.87
C LYS A 481 -26.38 -29.58 -94.37
N SER A 482 -25.31 -29.00 -94.93
CA SER A 482 -25.16 -28.80 -96.35
C SER A 482 -24.88 -30.13 -97.11
N SER A 483 -24.21 -31.08 -96.44
CA SER A 483 -23.96 -32.47 -97.04
C SER A 483 -25.17 -33.43 -96.95
N SER A 484 -26.18 -33.14 -96.10
CA SER A 484 -27.41 -33.95 -95.98
C SER A 484 -28.55 -33.42 -96.79
N SER A 485 -28.40 -32.37 -97.60
CA SER A 485 -29.38 -31.81 -98.50
C SER A 485 -29.03 -31.90 -99.97
N ASN A 486 -28.14 -32.84 -100.35
CA ASN A 486 -27.90 -33.24 -101.72
C ASN A 486 -28.35 -34.68 -101.98
#